data_3eb66fd1c4aa5c0f9706121ec512bc39
#
_entry.id   3eb66fd1c4aa5c0f9706121ec512bc39
#
_cell.length_a   1.000
_cell.length_b   1.000
_cell.length_c   1.000
_cell.angle_alpha   90.00
_cell.angle_beta   90.00
_cell.angle_gamma   90.00
#
_symmetry.space_group_name_H-M   'P 1'
#
loop_
_entity.id
_entity.type
_entity.pdbx_description
1 polymer ?
#
loop_
_entity_poly.entity_id
_entity_poly.type
_entity_poly.pdbx_seq_one_letter_code
_entity_poly.pdbx_strand_id
1 'polypeptide(L)'
;MSWMVFLRSGLTEPMAVREIRLFGDPVLRSACDPVVVGDPHASRLIDDLIATVHLPGRAGLAANQIGVGLRAFSYNVDGEVGYIINPVLAEVSGEPELVDEGCLSVPGFYFLRRRYPFARVTGVDLDGDPVELSGDGLMAQALQHETDHLDGHLFIEGLEAETKREAMRAIRKAPWY
;
A
#
# COMPACT_ATOMS: atom_id res chain seq x y z
N MET A 1 -48.99 -6.86 0.31
CA MET A 1 -47.79 -7.59 0.76
C MET A 1 -46.65 -6.59 0.84
N SER A 2 -46.38 -6.16 2.08
CA SER A 2 -45.45 -5.07 2.40
C SER A 2 -44.00 -5.64 2.47
N TRP A 3 -43.10 -5.13 1.66
CA TRP A 3 -41.69 -5.42 1.76
C TRP A 3 -41.10 -4.47 2.82
N MET A 4 -40.89 -4.99 4.01
CA MET A 4 -40.09 -4.31 5.02
C MET A 4 -38.62 -4.37 4.65
N VAL A 5 -38.12 -3.27 4.13
CA VAL A 5 -36.67 -3.05 3.99
C VAL A 5 -36.13 -2.79 5.41
N PHE A 6 -35.41 -3.73 5.97
CA PHE A 6 -34.61 -3.51 7.17
C PHE A 6 -33.46 -2.57 6.82
N LEU A 7 -33.62 -1.29 7.08
CA LEU A 7 -32.51 -0.35 7.18
C LEU A 7 -31.66 -0.75 8.38
N ARG A 8 -30.50 -1.33 8.13
CA ARG A 8 -29.44 -1.40 9.13
C ARG A 8 -28.97 0.03 9.41
N SER A 9 -29.43 0.61 10.49
CA SER A 9 -28.92 1.85 11.04
C SER A 9 -27.60 1.59 11.77
N GLY A 10 -26.53 1.42 11.00
CA GLY A 10 -25.16 1.61 11.45
C GLY A 10 -24.66 2.85 10.71
N LEU A 11 -24.26 3.87 11.45
CA LEU A 11 -23.66 5.08 10.91
C LEU A 11 -22.34 4.69 10.22
N THR A 12 -22.43 4.30 8.94
CA THR A 12 -21.25 4.21 8.06
C THR A 12 -20.92 5.65 7.69
N GLU A 13 -19.93 6.22 8.35
CA GLU A 13 -19.31 7.41 7.78
C GLU A 13 -18.88 7.09 6.35
N PRO A 14 -19.08 8.01 5.38
CA PRO A 14 -18.75 7.74 3.99
C PRO A 14 -17.28 7.41 3.84
N MET A 15 -16.94 6.52 2.88
CA MET A 15 -15.59 6.26 2.41
C MET A 15 -14.88 7.60 2.19
N ALA A 16 -13.73 7.79 2.80
CA ALA A 16 -13.01 9.04 2.73
C ALA A 16 -11.64 8.85 2.07
N VAL A 17 -11.35 9.74 1.12
CA VAL A 17 -9.98 9.92 0.65
C VAL A 17 -9.15 10.43 1.82
N ARG A 18 -8.11 9.70 2.20
CA ARG A 18 -7.24 10.02 3.32
C ARG A 18 -6.00 10.80 2.88
N GLU A 19 -5.53 11.63 3.80
CA GLU A 19 -4.27 12.36 3.63
C GLU A 19 -3.07 11.40 3.73
N ILE A 20 -2.09 11.58 2.84
CA ILE A 20 -0.89 10.72 2.80
C ILE A 20 0.13 11.20 3.83
N ARG A 21 0.62 10.28 4.65
CA ARG A 21 1.75 10.51 5.56
C ARG A 21 3.04 10.62 4.75
N LEU A 22 3.82 11.65 5.04
CA LEU A 22 5.05 11.94 4.29
C LEU A 22 6.28 11.38 4.99
N PHE A 23 7.35 11.21 4.23
CA PHE A 23 8.66 10.82 4.73
C PHE A 23 9.05 11.63 5.97
N GLY A 24 9.45 10.94 7.02
CA GLY A 24 9.72 11.54 8.35
C GLY A 24 8.65 11.20 9.39
N ASP A 25 7.43 10.83 8.97
CA ASP A 25 6.41 10.35 9.91
C ASP A 25 6.83 8.98 10.48
N PRO A 26 6.89 8.80 11.82
CA PRO A 26 7.27 7.55 12.46
C PRO A 26 6.44 6.34 12.05
N VAL A 27 5.16 6.53 11.70
CA VAL A 27 4.27 5.43 11.27
C VAL A 27 4.80 4.69 10.04
N LEU A 28 5.50 5.40 9.14
CA LEU A 28 6.09 4.82 7.92
C LEU A 28 7.34 3.97 8.16
N ARG A 29 7.89 4.02 9.36
CA ARG A 29 9.11 3.30 9.75
C ARG A 29 8.85 2.22 10.79
N SER A 30 7.60 1.97 11.08
CA SER A 30 7.16 0.94 12.04
C SER A 30 6.53 -0.21 11.27
N ALA A 31 6.89 -1.43 11.60
CA ALA A 31 6.19 -2.60 11.10
C ALA A 31 4.73 -2.55 11.54
N CYS A 32 3.83 -2.88 10.63
CA CYS A 32 2.39 -2.86 10.87
C CYS A 32 1.93 -4.11 11.63
N ASP A 33 1.03 -3.91 12.58
CA ASP A 33 0.40 -5.00 13.33
C ASP A 33 -0.63 -5.74 12.45
N PRO A 34 -0.85 -7.04 12.69
CA PRO A 34 -1.88 -7.78 11.97
C PRO A 34 -3.28 -7.19 12.18
N VAL A 35 -4.06 -7.17 11.13
CA VAL A 35 -5.51 -6.88 11.20
C VAL A 35 -6.22 -8.08 11.83
N VAL A 36 -7.10 -7.82 12.79
CA VAL A 36 -8.02 -8.84 13.33
C VAL A 36 -9.21 -8.96 12.37
N VAL A 37 -9.33 -10.13 11.73
CA VAL A 37 -10.45 -10.41 10.82
C VAL A 37 -11.77 -10.39 11.61
N GLY A 38 -12.79 -9.73 11.05
CA GLY A 38 -14.08 -9.54 11.72
C GLY A 38 -14.13 -8.29 12.62
N ASP A 39 -13.05 -7.56 12.80
CA ASP A 39 -13.08 -6.25 13.45
C ASP A 39 -13.88 -5.26 12.56
N PRO A 40 -14.90 -4.59 13.09
CA PRO A 40 -15.66 -3.57 12.34
C PRO A 40 -14.78 -2.43 11.78
N HIS A 41 -13.66 -2.14 12.42
CA HIS A 41 -12.72 -1.12 11.96
C HIS A 41 -11.92 -1.56 10.71
N ALA A 42 -11.78 -2.87 10.47
CA ALA A 42 -11.09 -3.39 9.30
C ALA A 42 -11.82 -3.02 8.00
N SER A 43 -13.16 -3.16 7.96
CA SER A 43 -13.95 -2.78 6.79
C SER A 43 -13.78 -1.30 6.45
N ARG A 44 -13.82 -0.42 7.46
CA ARG A 44 -13.60 1.01 7.25
C ARG A 44 -12.20 1.34 6.75
N LEU A 45 -11.19 0.67 7.28
CA LEU A 45 -9.81 0.83 6.79
C LEU A 45 -9.71 0.46 5.30
N ILE A 46 -10.32 -0.65 4.90
CA ILE A 46 -10.32 -1.07 3.50
C ILE A 46 -11.07 -0.07 2.60
N ASP A 47 -12.22 0.42 3.04
CA ASP A 47 -12.99 1.45 2.31
C ASP A 47 -12.15 2.72 2.10
N ASP A 48 -11.44 3.18 3.12
CA ASP A 48 -10.56 4.35 3.05
C ASP A 48 -9.35 4.10 2.11
N LEU A 49 -8.75 2.91 2.17
CA LEU A 49 -7.66 2.51 1.29
C LEU A 49 -8.11 2.49 -0.18
N ILE A 50 -9.25 1.86 -0.47
CA ILE A 50 -9.83 1.78 -1.82
C ILE A 50 -10.14 3.18 -2.34
N ALA A 51 -10.85 4.02 -1.56
CA ALA A 51 -11.18 5.38 -1.96
C ALA A 51 -9.93 6.22 -2.26
N THR A 52 -8.87 6.01 -1.48
CA THR A 52 -7.64 6.78 -1.59
C THR A 52 -6.76 6.30 -2.76
N VAL A 53 -6.64 4.99 -2.99
CA VAL A 53 -5.85 4.44 -4.12
C VAL A 53 -6.52 4.68 -5.47
N HIS A 54 -7.83 4.85 -5.48
CA HIS A 54 -8.59 5.08 -6.72
C HIS A 54 -8.28 6.43 -7.40
N LEU A 55 -7.63 7.35 -6.70
CA LEU A 55 -7.20 8.62 -7.31
C LEU A 55 -6.14 8.37 -8.40
N PRO A 56 -6.14 9.19 -9.48
CA PRO A 56 -5.21 9.02 -10.59
C PRO A 56 -3.74 8.96 -10.17
N GLY A 57 -2.96 8.11 -10.85
CA GLY A 57 -1.51 8.00 -10.66
C GLY A 57 -1.08 7.18 -9.44
N ARG A 58 -1.98 6.39 -8.85
CA ARG A 58 -1.70 5.54 -7.69
C ARG A 58 -1.84 4.08 -8.06
N ALA A 59 -0.74 3.31 -7.96
CA ALA A 59 -0.74 1.88 -8.24
C ALA A 59 -0.97 1.02 -6.98
N GLY A 60 -0.61 1.56 -5.81
CA GLY A 60 -0.79 0.90 -4.52
C GLY A 60 -0.85 1.91 -3.37
N LEU A 61 -1.33 1.44 -2.21
CA LEU A 61 -1.41 2.23 -0.99
C LEU A 61 -1.48 1.32 0.23
N ALA A 62 -0.49 1.42 1.10
CA ALA A 62 -0.44 0.71 2.37
C ALA A 62 -1.13 1.50 3.50
N ALA A 63 -1.66 0.81 4.50
CA ALA A 63 -2.39 1.41 5.59
C ALA A 63 -1.56 2.42 6.41
N ASN A 64 -0.27 2.18 6.60
CA ASN A 64 0.59 3.12 7.32
C ASN A 64 0.78 4.45 6.56
N GLN A 65 0.62 4.47 5.23
CA GLN A 65 0.66 5.70 4.44
C GLN A 65 -0.56 6.62 4.69
N ILE A 66 -1.65 6.08 5.21
CA ILE A 66 -2.80 6.87 5.68
C ILE A 66 -2.85 6.99 7.22
N GLY A 67 -1.75 6.65 7.89
CA GLY A 67 -1.58 6.81 9.32
C GLY A 67 -2.11 5.66 10.19
N VAL A 68 -2.42 4.51 9.60
CA VAL A 68 -2.95 3.34 10.30
C VAL A 68 -1.90 2.23 10.32
N GLY A 69 -1.37 1.89 11.50
CA GLY A 69 -0.33 0.88 11.67
C GLY A 69 -0.85 -0.57 11.61
N LEU A 70 -1.72 -0.88 10.65
CA LEU A 70 -2.29 -2.21 10.44
C LEU A 70 -1.85 -2.80 9.10
N ARG A 71 -1.71 -4.12 9.05
CA ARG A 71 -1.16 -4.84 7.90
C ARG A 71 -2.21 -5.07 6.82
N ALA A 72 -2.46 -4.06 6.01
CA ALA A 72 -3.34 -4.11 4.85
C ALA A 72 -2.86 -3.13 3.78
N PHE A 73 -3.07 -3.45 2.52
CA PHE A 73 -2.89 -2.50 1.41
C PHE A 73 -3.98 -2.64 0.35
N SER A 74 -4.17 -1.61 -0.44
CA SER A 74 -4.96 -1.61 -1.66
C SER A 74 -4.08 -1.40 -2.89
N TYR A 75 -4.56 -1.84 -4.05
CA TYR A 75 -3.89 -1.67 -5.33
C TYR A 75 -4.86 -1.17 -6.41
N ASN A 76 -4.30 -0.55 -7.44
CA ASN A 76 -5.00 -0.09 -8.63
C ASN A 76 -4.03 -0.22 -9.82
N VAL A 77 -4.03 -1.37 -10.46
CA VAL A 77 -3.13 -1.71 -11.55
C VAL A 77 -3.95 -2.15 -12.76
N ASP A 78 -3.69 -1.55 -13.91
CA ASP A 78 -4.37 -1.85 -15.19
C ASP A 78 -5.91 -1.77 -15.11
N GLY A 79 -6.44 -0.92 -14.20
CA GLY A 79 -7.87 -0.74 -13.97
C GLY A 79 -8.49 -1.75 -13.01
N GLU A 80 -7.71 -2.68 -12.51
CA GLU A 80 -8.13 -3.58 -11.43
C GLU A 80 -7.81 -2.94 -10.08
N VAL A 81 -8.86 -2.74 -9.28
CA VAL A 81 -8.77 -2.20 -7.93
C VAL A 81 -9.14 -3.27 -6.93
N GLY A 82 -8.32 -3.44 -5.93
CA GLY A 82 -8.58 -4.42 -4.87
C GLY A 82 -7.76 -4.16 -3.63
N TYR A 83 -7.82 -5.09 -2.69
CA TYR A 83 -7.11 -5.02 -1.41
C TYR A 83 -6.69 -6.41 -0.94
N ILE A 84 -5.80 -6.44 0.04
CA ILE A 84 -5.42 -7.64 0.76
C ILE A 84 -5.11 -7.30 2.23
N ILE A 85 -5.52 -8.16 3.13
CA ILE A 85 -5.31 -8.09 4.58
C ILE A 85 -4.26 -9.11 4.99
N ASN A 86 -3.37 -8.71 5.91
CA ASN A 86 -2.28 -9.53 6.42
C ASN A 86 -1.42 -10.16 5.31
N PRO A 87 -1.02 -9.38 4.28
CA PRO A 87 -0.24 -9.92 3.19
C PRO A 87 1.15 -10.37 3.63
N VAL A 88 1.58 -11.47 3.01
CA VAL A 88 2.95 -11.98 3.08
C VAL A 88 3.48 -12.08 1.66
N LEU A 89 4.67 -11.55 1.41
CA LEU A 89 5.38 -11.71 0.14
C LEU A 89 5.86 -13.17 0.06
N ALA A 90 5.06 -14.00 -0.63
CA ALA A 90 5.25 -15.45 -0.67
C ALA A 90 6.30 -15.88 -1.68
N GLU A 91 6.44 -15.13 -2.78
CA GLU A 91 7.38 -15.43 -3.84
C GLU A 91 7.82 -14.18 -4.58
N VAL A 92 9.08 -14.16 -4.95
CA VAL A 92 9.63 -13.30 -5.99
C VAL A 92 10.49 -14.14 -6.90
N SER A 93 10.49 -13.87 -8.21
CA SER A 93 11.26 -14.65 -9.18
C SER A 93 11.73 -13.81 -10.36
N GLY A 94 12.68 -14.38 -11.13
CA GLY A 94 13.42 -13.71 -12.18
C GLY A 94 14.68 -13.03 -11.65
N GLU A 95 15.43 -12.39 -12.56
CA GLU A 95 16.59 -11.59 -12.19
C GLU A 95 16.13 -10.17 -11.82
N PRO A 96 16.54 -9.61 -10.66
CA PRO A 96 16.15 -8.25 -10.27
C PRO A 96 16.65 -7.22 -11.29
N GLU A 97 15.74 -6.37 -11.76
CA GLU A 97 16.02 -5.32 -12.73
C GLU A 97 15.78 -3.93 -12.15
N LEU A 98 16.42 -2.92 -12.74
CA LEU A 98 16.21 -1.53 -12.33
C LEU A 98 14.90 -1.02 -12.93
N VAL A 99 13.99 -0.63 -12.06
CA VAL A 99 12.72 0.00 -12.42
C VAL A 99 12.64 1.41 -11.84
N ASP A 100 11.98 2.31 -12.53
CA ASP A 100 11.68 3.64 -12.00
C ASP A 100 10.59 3.53 -10.95
N GLU A 101 10.88 3.97 -9.75
CA GLU A 101 9.98 3.83 -8.60
C GLU A 101 9.79 5.16 -7.87
N GLY A 102 8.55 5.50 -7.60
CA GLY A 102 8.14 6.61 -6.76
C GLY A 102 7.24 6.15 -5.62
N CYS A 103 6.95 7.04 -4.71
CA CYS A 103 6.08 6.76 -3.57
C CYS A 103 5.24 7.99 -3.23
N LEU A 104 3.97 7.79 -2.91
CA LEU A 104 3.08 8.86 -2.46
C LEU A 104 3.61 9.55 -1.18
N SER A 105 4.32 8.80 -0.34
CA SER A 105 4.95 9.32 0.88
C SER A 105 6.26 10.09 0.63
N VAL A 106 6.75 10.10 -0.62
CA VAL A 106 7.94 10.85 -1.06
C VAL A 106 7.59 11.61 -2.35
N PRO A 107 6.64 12.56 -2.31
CA PRO A 107 6.04 13.13 -3.50
C PRO A 107 7.03 13.90 -4.35
N GLY A 108 6.95 13.68 -5.68
CA GLY A 108 7.76 14.36 -6.69
C GLY A 108 9.15 13.76 -6.91
N PHE A 109 9.47 12.64 -6.29
CA PHE A 109 10.76 11.96 -6.47
C PHE A 109 10.58 10.55 -6.99
N TYR A 110 11.36 10.21 -8.01
CA TYR A 110 11.44 8.90 -8.63
C TYR A 110 12.91 8.50 -8.73
N PHE A 111 13.22 7.25 -8.40
CA PHE A 111 14.59 6.73 -8.45
C PHE A 111 14.59 5.30 -8.96
N LEU A 112 15.66 4.93 -9.67
CA LEU A 112 15.86 3.55 -10.10
C LEU A 112 16.15 2.66 -8.90
N ARG A 113 15.29 1.65 -8.70
CA ARG A 113 15.41 0.63 -7.66
C ARG A 113 15.36 -0.77 -8.29
N ARG A 114 16.12 -1.70 -7.71
CA ARG A 114 16.04 -3.10 -8.12
C ARG A 114 14.76 -3.74 -7.57
N ARG A 115 13.99 -4.36 -8.46
CA ARG A 115 12.81 -5.15 -8.16
C ARG A 115 12.84 -6.45 -8.95
N TYR A 116 12.28 -7.49 -8.37
CA TYR A 116 12.02 -8.72 -9.10
C TYR A 116 10.90 -8.50 -10.12
N PRO A 117 11.05 -9.06 -11.35
CA PRO A 117 10.03 -8.87 -12.39
C PRO A 117 8.71 -9.57 -12.10
N PHE A 118 8.71 -10.59 -11.26
CA PHE A 118 7.51 -11.30 -10.79
C PHE A 118 7.44 -11.27 -9.26
N ALA A 119 6.22 -11.09 -8.73
CA ALA A 119 5.94 -11.22 -7.31
C ALA A 119 4.58 -11.86 -7.04
N ARG A 120 4.48 -12.54 -5.90
CA ARG A 120 3.24 -13.11 -5.39
C ARG A 120 3.12 -12.84 -3.89
N VAL A 121 1.95 -12.35 -3.49
CA VAL A 121 1.57 -12.20 -2.09
C VAL A 121 0.36 -13.07 -1.77
N THR A 122 0.29 -13.55 -0.53
CA THR A 122 -0.85 -14.27 0.02
C THR A 122 -1.34 -13.56 1.26
N GLY A 123 -2.63 -13.58 1.51
CA GLY A 123 -3.26 -12.97 2.68
C GLY A 123 -4.71 -13.39 2.77
N VAL A 124 -5.56 -12.55 3.31
CA VAL A 124 -6.99 -12.81 3.45
C VAL A 124 -7.82 -11.60 3.05
N ASP A 125 -9.10 -11.80 2.82
CA ASP A 125 -10.08 -10.73 2.67
C ASP A 125 -10.77 -10.37 4.02
N LEU A 126 -11.81 -9.53 3.95
CA LEU A 126 -12.59 -9.10 5.14
C LEU A 126 -13.37 -10.23 5.80
N ASP A 127 -13.70 -11.28 5.05
CA ASP A 127 -14.40 -12.46 5.57
C ASP A 127 -13.44 -13.50 6.12
N GLY A 128 -12.12 -13.31 5.92
CA GLY A 128 -11.06 -14.22 6.31
C GLY A 128 -10.76 -15.29 5.29
N ASP A 129 -11.35 -15.19 4.12
CA ASP A 129 -11.08 -16.12 3.03
C ASP A 129 -9.69 -15.87 2.41
N PRO A 130 -8.96 -16.92 2.03
CA PRO A 130 -7.63 -16.78 1.43
C PRO A 130 -7.65 -15.97 0.13
N VAL A 131 -6.72 -15.03 0.02
CA VAL A 131 -6.48 -14.21 -1.18
C VAL A 131 -5.05 -14.42 -1.64
N GLU A 132 -4.87 -14.61 -2.94
CA GLU A 132 -3.58 -14.62 -3.60
C GLU A 132 -3.57 -13.57 -4.73
N LEU A 133 -2.55 -12.72 -4.74
CA LEU A 133 -2.30 -11.74 -5.79
C LEU A 133 -0.91 -12.00 -6.37
N SER A 134 -0.81 -12.04 -7.69
CA SER A 134 0.49 -12.22 -8.35
C SER A 134 0.51 -11.52 -9.71
N GLY A 135 1.68 -11.18 -10.18
CA GLY A 135 1.84 -10.60 -11.51
C GLY A 135 3.25 -10.16 -11.80
N ASP A 136 3.42 -9.66 -13.02
CA ASP A 136 4.64 -9.11 -13.55
C ASP A 136 4.57 -7.57 -13.60
N GLY A 137 5.67 -6.93 -14.00
CA GLY A 137 5.71 -5.49 -14.28
C GLY A 137 5.22 -4.63 -13.13
N LEU A 138 4.23 -3.75 -13.39
CA LEU A 138 3.70 -2.82 -12.38
C LEU A 138 3.03 -3.54 -11.21
N MET A 139 2.36 -4.68 -11.45
CA MET A 139 1.79 -5.47 -10.35
C MET A 139 2.90 -6.02 -9.46
N ALA A 140 3.94 -6.64 -10.02
CA ALA A 140 5.08 -7.14 -9.24
C ALA A 140 5.75 -6.01 -8.43
N GLN A 141 5.93 -4.85 -9.03
CA GLN A 141 6.49 -3.67 -8.36
C GLN A 141 5.59 -3.21 -7.20
N ALA A 142 4.28 -3.09 -7.41
CA ALA A 142 3.32 -2.68 -6.40
C ALA A 142 3.28 -3.65 -5.22
N LEU A 143 3.20 -4.96 -5.48
CA LEU A 143 3.17 -5.98 -4.42
C LEU A 143 4.42 -5.93 -3.52
N GLN A 144 5.60 -5.75 -4.11
CA GLN A 144 6.85 -5.58 -3.35
C GLN A 144 6.89 -4.25 -2.60
N HIS A 145 6.44 -3.15 -3.23
CA HIS A 145 6.44 -1.81 -2.65
C HIS A 145 5.50 -1.71 -1.43
N GLU A 146 4.27 -2.20 -1.57
CA GLU A 146 3.29 -2.13 -0.48
C GLU A 146 3.65 -3.07 0.68
N THR A 147 4.24 -4.22 0.39
CA THR A 147 4.75 -5.11 1.45
C THR A 147 5.92 -4.47 2.20
N ASP A 148 6.85 -3.81 1.51
CA ASP A 148 7.93 -3.04 2.16
C ASP A 148 7.34 -2.00 3.14
N HIS A 149 6.30 -1.25 2.73
CA HIS A 149 5.63 -0.29 3.60
C HIS A 149 5.08 -0.94 4.88
N LEU A 150 4.45 -2.10 4.76
CA LEU A 150 3.90 -2.82 5.90
C LEU A 150 4.98 -3.37 6.83
N ASP A 151 6.19 -3.58 6.33
CA ASP A 151 7.37 -3.98 7.11
C ASP A 151 8.14 -2.76 7.68
N GLY A 152 7.64 -1.53 7.45
CA GLY A 152 8.24 -0.30 7.94
C GLY A 152 9.39 0.22 7.10
N HIS A 153 9.46 -0.17 5.82
CA HIS A 153 10.48 0.24 4.87
C HIS A 153 9.95 1.15 3.78
N LEU A 154 10.75 2.14 3.41
CA LEU A 154 10.49 2.99 2.26
C LEU A 154 11.39 2.59 1.09
N PHE A 155 10.91 2.78 -0.14
CA PHE A 155 11.64 2.40 -1.35
C PHE A 155 13.05 3.00 -1.43
N ILE A 156 13.26 4.20 -0.86
CA ILE A 156 14.56 4.87 -0.81
C ILE A 156 15.61 4.11 0.02
N GLU A 157 15.20 3.21 0.90
CA GLU A 157 16.12 2.41 1.72
C GLU A 157 16.83 1.35 0.90
N GLY A 158 16.19 0.84 -0.15
CA GLY A 158 16.73 -0.16 -1.07
C GLY A 158 17.46 0.41 -2.30
N LEU A 159 17.68 1.73 -2.36
CA LEU A 159 18.47 2.34 -3.43
C LEU A 159 19.95 2.04 -3.28
N GLU A 160 20.68 1.99 -4.41
CA GLU A 160 22.13 1.90 -4.42
C GLU A 160 22.75 3.10 -3.68
N ALA A 161 23.90 2.90 -3.06
CA ALA A 161 24.45 3.84 -2.08
C ALA A 161 24.64 5.29 -2.61
N GLU A 162 25.00 5.45 -3.87
CA GLU A 162 25.16 6.77 -4.50
C GLU A 162 23.79 7.43 -4.73
N THR A 163 22.88 6.71 -5.38
CA THR A 163 21.49 7.15 -5.64
C THR A 163 20.78 7.51 -4.33
N LYS A 164 20.97 6.70 -3.27
CA LYS A 164 20.41 6.98 -1.95
C LYS A 164 20.93 8.29 -1.35
N ARG A 165 22.22 8.58 -1.50
CA ARG A 165 22.78 9.86 -1.02
C ARG A 165 22.21 11.06 -1.78
N GLU A 166 22.05 10.93 -3.10
CA GLU A 166 21.43 11.96 -3.93
C GLU A 166 19.97 12.17 -3.57
N ALA A 167 19.20 11.08 -3.46
CA ALA A 167 17.80 11.08 -3.02
C ALA A 167 17.62 11.82 -1.70
N MET A 168 18.42 11.46 -0.69
CA MET A 168 18.36 12.10 0.63
C MET A 168 18.72 13.59 0.62
N ARG A 169 19.65 14.01 -0.27
CA ARG A 169 19.97 15.45 -0.44
C ARG A 169 18.83 16.20 -1.10
N ALA A 170 18.15 15.58 -2.08
CA ALA A 170 17.02 16.17 -2.79
C ALA A 170 15.78 16.28 -1.88
N ILE A 171 15.43 15.19 -1.19
CA ILE A 171 14.30 15.11 -0.27
C ILE A 171 14.39 16.17 0.83
N ARG A 172 15.56 16.35 1.44
CA ARG A 172 15.76 17.37 2.49
C ARG A 172 15.58 18.81 2.02
N LYS A 173 15.53 19.06 0.71
CA LYS A 173 15.26 20.38 0.11
C LYS A 173 13.83 20.53 -0.37
N ALA A 174 13.03 19.48 -0.25
CA ALA A 174 11.65 19.51 -0.68
C ALA A 174 10.81 20.44 0.21
N PRO A 175 9.85 21.18 -0.37
CA PRO A 175 9.04 22.12 0.42
C PRO A 175 8.09 21.46 1.41
N TRP A 176 7.93 20.14 1.31
CA TRP A 176 7.08 19.33 2.20
C TRP A 176 7.86 18.58 3.29
N TYR A 177 9.21 18.69 3.28
CA TYR A 177 10.09 18.01 4.26
C TYR A 177 10.21 18.76 5.58
#